data_60daac02fb3462e00744e885496c55ba
#
_entry.id   60daac02fb3462e00744e885496c55ba
#
_cell.length_a   1.000
_cell.length_b   1.000
_cell.length_c   1.000
_cell.angle_alpha   90.00
_cell.angle_beta   90.00
_cell.angle_gamma   90.00
#
_symmetry.space_group_name_H-M   'P 1'
#
loop_
_entity.id
_entity.type
_entity.pdbx_description
1 polymer ?
#
loop_
_entity_poly.entity_id
_entity_poly.type
_entity_poly.pdbx_seq_one_letter_code
_entity_poly.pdbx_strand_id
1 'polypeptide(L)'
;MKAARAFLVFKALEKLGEVIVSSPTAQDIEDEKFDLTFSLIFISGSTIDEVRAAVKSVSEIEEVFTDTYQLESSPGPEPQKAEPEKVEEVSAEQPKPAAAPAPAPTPAPTAAAKPTTAKPAGKPVVNRTVRVDIEKLDNLMNLVSELIIAKNSLIAATAAEGKGDNGNAVNEQIEYLESVTTNLHESVMKVRMVPIESVVAKFPRMIRDLSKKLGKKMELYMTGEDTELDRTVVDEIGDPLMHMLRNSADHGLEPNDVRVANGKPEVGSIFLDAYQDGNNVEIEVRDDGGGINVEAVRQKAIERGTVTPEQAETMTDKEVIDLLFLPSFSTAKKVSDVSGRGVGLDVVKSKIESLSGEVEVKNSFGEGSSWIIRLPLTLAIIQALMVVVGEEKYAIALGSIQTIEDVSPDEIKLVQAKEVIHIRGTVSPIIRLNNVLDIPPRDEEGQNLTVIIVKKGDKLAGLVVDELIGQQEVVIKSMGKYIKVPKMISGATILGDGEVALILDTNALI
;
A
#
# COMPACT_ATOMS: atom_id res chain seq x y z
N MET A 1 15.78 -40.32 9.35
CA MET A 1 16.59 -40.15 10.57
C MET A 1 17.84 -39.30 10.40
N LYS A 2 18.35 -39.11 9.18
CA LYS A 2 19.52 -38.24 8.90
C LYS A 2 19.25 -36.76 9.24
N ALA A 3 18.09 -36.25 8.83
CA ALA A 3 17.68 -34.86 9.12
C ALA A 3 17.60 -34.54 10.61
N ALA A 4 17.04 -35.46 11.42
CA ALA A 4 16.94 -35.26 12.86
C ALA A 4 18.32 -35.15 13.55
N ARG A 5 19.35 -35.87 13.03
CA ARG A 5 20.71 -35.78 13.55
C ARG A 5 21.41 -34.49 13.13
N ALA A 6 21.28 -34.13 11.86
CA ALA A 6 21.77 -32.84 11.39
C ALA A 6 21.14 -31.68 12.20
N PHE A 7 19.85 -31.72 12.48
CA PHE A 7 19.16 -30.75 13.31
C PHE A 7 19.74 -30.69 14.74
N LEU A 8 20.10 -31.82 15.36
CA LEU A 8 20.74 -31.83 16.66
C LEU A 8 22.14 -31.21 16.63
N VAL A 9 22.88 -31.32 15.54
CA VAL A 9 24.16 -30.64 15.34
C VAL A 9 23.95 -29.13 15.26
N PHE A 10 22.98 -28.66 14.45
CA PHE A 10 22.65 -27.23 14.40
C PHE A 10 22.26 -26.70 15.77
N LYS A 11 21.43 -27.41 16.52
CA LYS A 11 20.99 -27.02 17.87
C LYS A 11 22.14 -27.01 18.90
N ALA A 12 23.12 -27.89 18.75
CA ALA A 12 24.31 -27.89 19.59
C ALA A 12 25.22 -26.67 19.30
N LEU A 13 25.32 -26.27 18.04
CA LEU A 13 26.10 -25.12 17.58
C LEU A 13 25.42 -23.80 17.91
N GLU A 14 24.10 -23.72 17.87
CA GLU A 14 23.32 -22.51 18.17
C GLU A 14 23.65 -21.90 19.54
N LYS A 15 24.07 -22.73 20.50
CA LYS A 15 24.50 -22.29 21.84
C LYS A 15 25.90 -21.65 21.87
N LEU A 16 26.71 -21.86 20.84
CA LEU A 16 28.10 -21.45 20.78
C LEU A 16 28.37 -20.36 19.76
N GLY A 17 27.42 -20.09 18.84
CA GLY A 17 27.57 -19.10 17.81
C GLY A 17 26.49 -19.21 16.73
N GLU A 18 26.77 -18.65 15.55
CA GLU A 18 25.81 -18.55 14.45
C GLU A 18 26.32 -19.30 13.20
N VAL A 19 25.46 -20.13 12.60
CA VAL A 19 25.73 -20.81 11.34
C VAL A 19 25.40 -19.88 10.19
N ILE A 20 26.39 -19.52 9.37
CA ILE A 20 26.22 -18.61 8.24
C ILE A 20 25.74 -19.35 7.00
N VAL A 21 26.36 -20.47 6.70
CA VAL A 21 26.10 -21.26 5.46
C VAL A 21 26.19 -22.72 5.78
N SER A 22 25.31 -23.52 5.22
CA SER A 22 25.38 -24.99 5.19
C SER A 22 25.37 -25.49 3.75
N SER A 23 26.09 -26.56 3.49
CA SER A 23 26.07 -27.29 2.22
C SER A 23 25.92 -28.79 2.50
N PRO A 24 24.81 -29.44 2.12
CA PRO A 24 23.64 -28.84 1.44
C PRO A 24 22.88 -27.79 2.26
N THR A 25 21.91 -27.13 1.61
CA THR A 25 21.10 -26.10 2.28
C THR A 25 20.30 -26.71 3.45
N ALA A 26 19.90 -25.87 4.42
CA ALA A 26 19.11 -26.34 5.56
C ALA A 26 17.84 -27.08 5.10
N GLN A 27 17.22 -26.66 3.99
CA GLN A 27 16.03 -27.27 3.41
C GLN A 27 16.31 -28.64 2.79
N ASP A 28 17.45 -28.79 2.10
CA ASP A 28 17.86 -30.09 1.55
C ASP A 28 18.23 -31.07 2.65
N ILE A 29 18.73 -30.57 3.80
CA ILE A 29 18.99 -31.35 4.99
C ILE A 29 17.69 -31.83 5.65
N GLU A 30 16.68 -30.96 5.74
CA GLU A 30 15.34 -31.34 6.23
C GLU A 30 14.63 -32.33 5.32
N ASP A 31 14.77 -32.19 4.01
CA ASP A 31 14.21 -33.10 3.00
C ASP A 31 15.00 -34.42 2.86
N GLU A 32 16.03 -34.63 3.70
CA GLU A 32 16.96 -35.80 3.66
C GLU A 32 17.68 -35.94 2.29
N LYS A 33 17.85 -34.84 1.52
CA LYS A 33 18.52 -34.80 0.21
C LYS A 33 20.03 -34.67 0.34
N PHE A 34 20.64 -35.36 1.26
CA PHE A 34 22.10 -35.42 1.42
C PHE A 34 22.55 -36.83 1.77
N ASP A 35 23.83 -37.10 1.52
CA ASP A 35 24.40 -38.42 1.84
C ASP A 35 24.67 -38.55 3.35
N LEU A 36 25.90 -38.82 3.75
CA LEU A 36 26.29 -38.98 5.16
C LEU A 36 27.15 -37.82 5.66
N THR A 37 27.43 -36.86 4.79
CA THR A 37 28.29 -35.70 5.08
C THR A 37 27.58 -34.41 4.73
N PHE A 38 27.76 -33.39 5.56
CA PHE A 38 27.41 -32.01 5.29
C PHE A 38 28.45 -31.09 5.87
N SER A 39 28.59 -29.90 5.31
CA SER A 39 29.54 -28.88 5.76
C SER A 39 28.78 -27.60 6.13
N LEU A 40 29.35 -26.85 7.07
CA LEU A 40 28.78 -25.57 7.48
C LEU A 40 29.89 -24.55 7.79
N ILE A 41 29.60 -23.28 7.55
CA ILE A 41 30.44 -22.17 7.97
C ILE A 41 29.78 -21.55 9.22
N PHE A 42 30.56 -21.47 10.30
CA PHE A 42 30.10 -21.12 11.62
C PHE A 42 30.95 -19.99 12.21
N ILE A 43 30.30 -18.95 12.73
CA ILE A 43 30.95 -17.88 13.48
C ILE A 43 30.72 -18.12 14.96
N SER A 44 31.82 -18.16 15.72
CA SER A 44 31.78 -18.37 17.17
C SER A 44 32.87 -17.56 17.87
N GLY A 45 32.58 -17.15 19.09
CA GLY A 45 33.62 -16.68 20.01
C GLY A 45 34.29 -17.80 20.82
N SER A 46 33.84 -19.05 20.64
CA SER A 46 34.38 -20.23 21.33
C SER A 46 35.55 -20.83 20.61
N THR A 47 36.38 -21.62 21.29
CA THR A 47 37.52 -22.28 20.70
C THR A 47 37.10 -23.43 19.77
N ILE A 48 37.97 -23.75 18.79
CA ILE A 48 37.73 -24.86 17.84
C ILE A 48 37.47 -26.20 18.56
N ASP A 49 38.14 -26.42 19.69
CA ASP A 49 37.98 -27.65 20.46
C ASP A 49 36.61 -27.72 21.17
N GLU A 50 36.09 -26.59 21.64
CA GLU A 50 34.75 -26.50 22.22
C GLU A 50 33.67 -26.76 21.16
N VAL A 51 33.81 -26.17 19.99
CA VAL A 51 32.89 -26.40 18.87
C VAL A 51 32.91 -27.87 18.44
N ARG A 52 34.12 -28.45 18.30
CA ARG A 52 34.28 -29.88 17.96
C ARG A 52 33.68 -30.80 19.02
N ALA A 53 33.87 -30.47 20.32
CA ALA A 53 33.29 -31.24 21.42
C ALA A 53 31.75 -31.17 21.42
N ALA A 54 31.16 -30.01 21.16
CA ALA A 54 29.72 -29.84 21.09
C ALA A 54 29.11 -30.68 19.96
N VAL A 55 29.71 -30.68 18.75
CA VAL A 55 29.24 -31.49 17.63
C VAL A 55 29.41 -32.99 17.91
N LYS A 56 30.54 -33.42 18.52
CA LYS A 56 30.78 -34.82 18.90
C LYS A 56 29.88 -35.30 20.02
N SER A 57 29.28 -34.43 20.78
CA SER A 57 28.29 -34.82 21.83
C SER A 57 26.97 -35.31 21.25
N VAL A 58 26.71 -35.05 19.98
CA VAL A 58 25.54 -35.57 19.26
C VAL A 58 25.80 -37.04 18.86
N SER A 59 24.88 -37.95 19.24
CA SER A 59 25.01 -39.36 19.00
C SER A 59 25.12 -39.71 17.49
N GLU A 60 26.00 -40.63 17.17
CA GLU A 60 26.21 -41.18 15.81
C GLU A 60 26.87 -40.19 14.81
N ILE A 61 27.60 -39.21 15.31
CA ILE A 61 28.55 -38.46 14.48
C ILE A 61 29.89 -39.20 14.51
N GLU A 62 30.36 -39.64 13.36
CA GLU A 62 31.55 -40.45 13.22
C GLU A 62 32.84 -39.63 13.23
N GLU A 63 32.86 -38.55 12.41
CA GLU A 63 34.01 -37.68 12.31
C GLU A 63 33.56 -36.18 12.17
N VAL A 64 34.37 -35.31 12.76
CA VAL A 64 34.19 -33.83 12.69
C VAL A 64 35.51 -33.20 12.29
N PHE A 65 35.48 -32.62 11.10
CA PHE A 65 36.62 -31.81 10.60
C PHE A 65 36.30 -30.34 10.86
N THR A 66 37.25 -29.63 11.47
CA THR A 66 37.09 -28.20 11.74
C THR A 66 38.35 -27.49 11.25
N ASP A 67 38.14 -26.44 10.46
CA ASP A 67 39.20 -25.60 9.94
C ASP A 67 38.89 -24.11 10.14
N THR A 68 39.90 -23.26 10.25
CA THR A 68 39.70 -21.82 10.35
C THR A 68 39.63 -21.20 8.96
N TYR A 69 38.52 -20.59 8.62
CA TYR A 69 38.37 -19.84 7.38
C TYR A 69 38.80 -18.39 7.62
N GLN A 70 39.95 -17.99 7.02
CA GLN A 70 40.37 -16.59 6.99
C GLN A 70 39.69 -15.91 5.80
N LEU A 71 38.90 -14.91 6.04
CA LEU A 71 38.42 -13.98 5.01
C LEU A 71 39.64 -13.18 4.52
N GLU A 72 40.19 -13.53 3.37
CA GLU A 72 41.18 -12.67 2.71
C GLU A 72 40.50 -11.34 2.38
N SER A 73 40.88 -10.31 3.13
CA SER A 73 40.55 -8.93 2.79
C SER A 73 41.31 -8.56 1.50
N SER A 74 40.57 -8.50 0.40
CA SER A 74 41.09 -7.91 -0.84
C SER A 74 41.49 -6.46 -0.57
N PRO A 75 42.72 -6.06 -0.92
CA PRO A 75 43.12 -4.67 -0.77
C PRO A 75 42.26 -3.79 -1.70
N GLY A 76 41.63 -2.80 -1.13
CA GLY A 76 40.95 -1.75 -1.87
C GLY A 76 41.93 -0.93 -2.72
N PRO A 77 41.48 -0.42 -3.87
CA PRO A 77 42.37 0.41 -4.70
C PRO A 77 42.63 1.75 -4.01
N GLU A 78 43.94 2.07 -3.90
CA GLU A 78 44.41 3.38 -3.47
C GLU A 78 43.94 4.49 -4.42
N PRO A 79 43.70 5.71 -3.91
CA PRO A 79 43.27 6.83 -4.74
C PRO A 79 44.44 7.40 -5.52
N GLN A 80 44.47 7.21 -6.84
CA GLN A 80 45.35 7.95 -7.72
C GLN A 80 44.88 9.40 -7.89
N LYS A 81 45.82 10.30 -7.57
CA LYS A 81 45.78 11.74 -7.80
C LYS A 81 45.52 12.07 -9.27
N ALA A 82 44.53 12.88 -9.50
CA ALA A 82 44.33 13.53 -10.79
C ALA A 82 45.25 14.72 -10.96
N GLU A 83 45.94 14.77 -12.10
CA GLU A 83 46.56 15.95 -12.64
C GLU A 83 45.87 16.31 -13.97
N PRO A 84 45.69 17.60 -14.31
CA PRO A 84 44.75 18.04 -15.32
C PRO A 84 45.41 18.22 -16.71
N GLU A 85 44.76 17.71 -17.75
CA GLU A 85 45.10 18.13 -19.13
C GLU A 85 43.86 18.57 -19.92
N LYS A 86 43.94 19.83 -20.22
CA LYS A 86 43.61 20.66 -21.39
C LYS A 86 42.47 20.25 -22.32
N VAL A 87 41.60 21.21 -22.37
CA VAL A 87 40.56 21.51 -23.38
C VAL A 87 41.15 21.62 -24.79
N GLU A 88 40.49 21.01 -25.77
CA GLU A 88 40.45 21.50 -27.15
C GLU A 88 39.03 21.28 -27.75
N GLU A 89 38.47 22.40 -28.14
CA GLU A 89 37.23 22.63 -28.84
C GLU A 89 37.47 22.36 -30.35
N VAL A 90 36.54 21.68 -31.05
CA VAL A 90 36.19 21.97 -32.45
C VAL A 90 34.85 21.34 -32.80
N SER A 91 33.81 22.10 -32.91
CA SER A 91 32.95 22.50 -34.02
C SER A 91 32.20 21.44 -34.84
N ALA A 92 30.91 21.66 -34.82
CA ALA A 92 29.79 21.32 -35.65
C ALA A 92 29.99 20.85 -37.12
N GLU A 93 29.18 19.89 -37.56
CA GLU A 93 28.38 20.02 -38.78
C GLU A 93 27.39 18.86 -38.97
N GLN A 94 26.13 19.19 -39.09
CA GLN A 94 25.11 18.35 -39.76
C GLN A 94 25.14 18.60 -41.28
N PRO A 95 24.72 17.70 -42.18
CA PRO A 95 23.31 17.59 -42.49
C PRO A 95 22.76 16.22 -42.98
N LYS A 96 21.45 16.12 -42.99
CA LYS A 96 20.47 15.22 -43.63
C LYS A 96 20.52 15.25 -45.20
N PRO A 97 19.63 14.53 -45.96
CA PRO A 97 19.07 13.16 -45.95
C PRO A 97 19.09 12.47 -47.35
N ALA A 98 18.62 11.21 -47.49
CA ALA A 98 17.70 10.76 -48.54
C ALA A 98 17.75 9.25 -48.89
N ALA A 99 16.55 8.70 -48.88
CA ALA A 99 15.91 7.80 -49.89
C ALA A 99 16.22 6.28 -49.92
N ALA A 100 15.14 5.50 -49.72
CA ALA A 100 14.95 4.10 -50.08
C ALA A 100 14.86 3.89 -51.63
N PRO A 101 14.90 2.67 -52.21
CA PRO A 101 13.86 1.66 -52.13
C PRO A 101 14.31 0.15 -52.19
N ALA A 102 13.36 -0.74 -51.89
CA ALA A 102 13.37 -2.20 -52.05
C ALA A 102 13.26 -2.65 -53.56
N PRO A 103 13.23 -3.94 -54.02
CA PRO A 103 12.81 -5.18 -53.33
C PRO A 103 13.60 -6.49 -53.66
N ALA A 104 13.10 -7.58 -53.03
CA ALA A 104 13.51 -9.00 -53.06
C ALA A 104 13.74 -9.69 -54.45
N PRO A 105 14.33 -10.95 -54.54
CA PRO A 105 13.69 -12.18 -54.13
C PRO A 105 14.61 -13.33 -53.60
N THR A 106 13.96 -14.28 -52.91
CA THR A 106 14.44 -15.65 -52.53
C THR A 106 14.77 -16.55 -53.77
N PRO A 107 15.61 -17.62 -53.67
CA PRO A 107 15.26 -18.90 -53.03
C PRO A 107 16.44 -19.69 -52.36
N ALA A 108 16.05 -20.66 -51.50
CA ALA A 108 16.84 -21.72 -50.90
C ALA A 108 17.31 -22.81 -51.94
N PRO A 109 18.00 -23.96 -51.55
CA PRO A 109 18.56 -24.41 -50.27
C PRO A 109 19.97 -25.04 -50.40
N THR A 110 20.53 -25.53 -49.28
CA THR A 110 21.35 -26.76 -49.04
C THR A 110 22.70 -26.57 -48.30
N ALA A 111 22.77 -27.37 -47.24
CA ALA A 111 23.87 -28.22 -46.73
C ALA A 111 25.01 -27.68 -45.89
N ALA A 112 24.96 -28.16 -44.67
CA ALA A 112 26.02 -28.84 -43.89
C ALA A 112 27.24 -28.07 -43.34
N ALA A 113 27.24 -28.01 -42.02
CA ALA A 113 28.29 -28.44 -41.10
C ALA A 113 29.48 -27.54 -40.75
N LYS A 114 29.51 -27.29 -39.50
CA LYS A 114 30.56 -27.33 -38.45
C LYS A 114 31.11 -26.01 -37.88
N PRO A 115 31.72 -26.05 -36.70
CA PRO A 115 31.24 -25.28 -35.56
C PRO A 115 32.14 -24.08 -35.30
N THR A 116 31.61 -22.92 -35.00
CA THR A 116 32.33 -21.74 -34.55
C THR A 116 32.07 -21.49 -33.07
N THR A 117 33.12 -21.63 -32.31
CA THR A 117 33.56 -20.99 -31.06
C THR A 117 32.46 -20.19 -30.29
N ALA A 118 32.13 -20.75 -29.14
CA ALA A 118 31.37 -20.11 -28.09
C ALA A 118 31.97 -18.77 -27.64
N LYS A 119 31.16 -17.74 -27.70
CA LYS A 119 31.37 -16.47 -26.98
C LYS A 119 31.32 -16.74 -25.47
N PRO A 120 32.17 -16.19 -24.62
CA PRO A 120 32.11 -16.49 -23.19
C PRO A 120 30.78 -16.00 -22.62
N ALA A 121 30.06 -16.92 -22.02
CA ALA A 121 28.87 -16.65 -21.23
C ALA A 121 29.20 -15.64 -20.13
N GLY A 122 28.43 -14.57 -20.08
CA GLY A 122 28.48 -13.62 -18.96
C GLY A 122 28.28 -14.37 -17.64
N LYS A 123 29.08 -14.00 -16.64
CA LYS A 123 28.97 -14.54 -15.28
C LYS A 123 27.53 -14.45 -14.82
N PRO A 124 26.95 -15.49 -14.24
CA PRO A 124 25.60 -15.41 -13.68
C PRO A 124 25.61 -14.33 -12.59
N VAL A 125 24.67 -13.40 -12.71
CA VAL A 125 24.37 -12.44 -11.64
C VAL A 125 23.84 -13.29 -10.49
N VAL A 126 24.64 -13.44 -9.45
CA VAL A 126 24.22 -14.12 -8.21
C VAL A 126 23.25 -13.17 -7.52
N ASN A 127 21.97 -13.41 -7.67
CA ASN A 127 20.95 -12.76 -6.86
C ASN A 127 21.18 -13.19 -5.41
N ARG A 128 21.78 -12.30 -4.62
CA ARG A 128 21.94 -12.49 -3.17
C ARG A 128 20.59 -12.18 -2.53
N THR A 129 19.75 -13.18 -2.33
CA THR A 129 18.54 -13.06 -1.53
C THR A 129 18.87 -13.32 -0.07
N VAL A 130 18.44 -12.44 0.80
CA VAL A 130 18.51 -12.60 2.26
C VAL A 130 17.10 -12.90 2.76
N ARG A 131 16.94 -14.00 3.46
CA ARG A 131 15.66 -14.29 4.14
C ARG A 131 15.65 -13.54 5.46
N VAL A 132 14.66 -12.69 5.65
CA VAL A 132 14.45 -11.96 6.90
C VAL A 132 13.15 -12.46 7.53
N ASP A 133 13.18 -12.68 8.83
CA ASP A 133 11.98 -13.05 9.59
C ASP A 133 11.02 -11.87 9.64
N ILE A 134 9.74 -12.13 9.39
CA ILE A 134 8.68 -11.12 9.33
C ILE A 134 8.54 -10.42 10.68
N GLU A 135 8.59 -11.17 11.78
CA GLU A 135 8.49 -10.60 13.13
C GLU A 135 9.61 -9.59 13.42
N LYS A 136 10.82 -9.83 12.85
CA LYS A 136 11.95 -8.89 12.96
C LYS A 136 11.70 -7.60 12.18
N LEU A 137 11.05 -7.69 11.00
CA LEU A 137 10.66 -6.51 10.23
C LEU A 137 9.55 -5.72 10.92
N ASP A 138 8.56 -6.40 11.49
CA ASP A 138 7.49 -5.75 12.26
C ASP A 138 8.05 -5.05 13.52
N ASN A 139 9.00 -5.68 14.21
CA ASN A 139 9.70 -5.05 15.33
C ASN A 139 10.51 -3.83 14.89
N LEU A 140 11.19 -3.90 13.73
CA LEU A 140 11.93 -2.77 13.20
C LEU A 140 10.98 -1.60 12.85
N MET A 141 9.82 -1.88 12.26
CA MET A 141 8.78 -0.88 12.00
C MET A 141 8.25 -0.22 13.28
N ASN A 142 8.06 -1.01 14.34
CA ASN A 142 7.67 -0.47 15.65
C ASN A 142 8.75 0.48 16.21
N LEU A 143 10.02 0.10 16.13
CA LEU A 143 11.14 0.96 16.58
C LEU A 143 11.25 2.25 15.74
N VAL A 144 11.01 2.20 14.44
CA VAL A 144 10.95 3.39 13.59
C VAL A 144 9.77 4.29 14.00
N SER A 145 8.61 3.70 14.29
CA SER A 145 7.46 4.45 14.80
C SER A 145 7.75 5.11 16.14
N GLU A 146 8.42 4.42 17.05
CA GLU A 146 8.86 4.98 18.35
C GLU A 146 9.89 6.11 18.13
N LEU A 147 10.79 5.98 17.16
CA LEU A 147 11.75 7.03 16.82
C LEU A 147 11.03 8.30 16.31
N ILE A 148 9.98 8.15 15.49
CA ILE A 148 9.15 9.28 15.01
C ILE A 148 8.46 9.97 16.20
N ILE A 149 7.91 9.20 17.13
CA ILE A 149 7.28 9.75 18.35
C ILE A 149 8.31 10.50 19.19
N ALA A 150 9.49 9.93 19.40
CA ALA A 150 10.57 10.58 20.16
C ALA A 150 11.08 11.86 19.48
N LYS A 151 11.20 11.86 18.13
CA LYS A 151 11.50 13.05 17.33
C LYS A 151 10.45 14.14 17.56
N ASN A 152 9.17 13.77 17.49
CA ASN A 152 8.06 14.71 17.68
C ASN A 152 8.06 15.28 19.12
N SER A 153 8.38 14.47 20.11
CA SER A 153 8.58 14.91 21.50
C SER A 153 9.70 15.94 21.64
N LEU A 154 10.82 15.72 20.94
CA LEU A 154 11.94 16.67 20.95
C LEU A 154 11.56 17.99 20.29
N ILE A 155 10.83 17.97 19.19
CA ILE A 155 10.30 19.18 18.51
C ILE A 155 9.38 19.95 19.46
N ALA A 156 8.45 19.29 20.12
CA ALA A 156 7.53 19.92 21.07
C ALA A 156 8.26 20.54 22.26
N ALA A 157 9.24 19.84 22.82
CA ALA A 157 10.04 20.35 23.95
C ALA A 157 10.86 21.59 23.57
N THR A 158 11.50 21.60 22.39
CA THR A 158 12.28 22.74 21.91
C THR A 158 11.42 23.94 21.54
N ALA A 159 10.20 23.73 21.06
CA ALA A 159 9.24 24.81 20.81
C ALA A 159 8.77 25.50 22.10
N ALA A 160 8.68 24.74 23.22
CA ALA A 160 8.26 25.23 24.53
C ALA A 160 9.37 26.04 25.25
N GLU A 161 10.66 25.74 25.02
CA GLU A 161 11.78 26.42 25.69
C GLU A 161 12.09 27.82 25.20
N GLY A 162 11.43 28.30 24.14
CA GLY A 162 11.52 29.67 23.64
C GLY A 162 12.81 29.97 22.85
N LYS A 163 12.75 30.98 21.97
CA LYS A 163 13.79 31.42 21.04
C LYS A 163 15.01 32.03 21.80
N GLY A 164 15.86 31.19 22.35
CA GLY A 164 17.22 31.57 22.76
C GLY A 164 18.14 31.67 21.55
N ASP A 165 19.30 32.33 21.71
CA ASP A 165 20.31 32.57 20.67
C ASP A 165 20.83 31.30 19.96
N ASN A 166 20.59 30.11 20.53
CA ASN A 166 20.91 28.78 19.99
C ASN A 166 19.76 28.12 19.22
N GLY A 167 18.59 28.74 19.09
CA GLY A 167 17.39 28.13 18.49
C GLY A 167 17.58 27.68 17.03
N ASN A 168 18.35 28.45 16.24
CA ASN A 168 18.57 28.11 14.82
C ASN A 168 19.41 26.83 14.66
N ALA A 169 20.44 26.63 15.48
CA ALA A 169 21.29 25.46 15.40
C ALA A 169 20.53 24.19 15.85
N VAL A 170 19.63 24.31 16.83
CA VAL A 170 18.79 23.18 17.26
C VAL A 170 17.76 22.84 16.20
N ASN A 171 17.14 23.84 15.56
CA ASN A 171 16.18 23.62 14.48
C ASN A 171 16.83 22.92 13.27
N GLU A 172 18.04 23.31 12.87
CA GLU A 172 18.79 22.64 11.80
C GLU A 172 19.04 21.16 12.13
N GLN A 173 19.36 20.83 13.41
CA GLN A 173 19.58 19.45 13.82
C GLN A 173 18.26 18.65 13.84
N ILE A 174 17.15 19.29 14.19
CA ILE A 174 15.81 18.68 14.15
C ILE A 174 15.41 18.39 12.69
N GLU A 175 15.58 19.34 11.77
CA GLU A 175 15.31 19.14 10.35
C GLU A 175 16.17 18.00 9.77
N TYR A 176 17.44 17.94 10.16
CA TYR A 176 18.32 16.83 9.76
C TYR A 176 17.83 15.49 10.33
N LEU A 177 17.45 15.43 11.61
CA LEU A 177 16.90 14.24 12.24
C LEU A 177 15.59 13.80 11.55
N GLU A 178 14.74 14.74 11.17
CA GLU A 178 13.52 14.49 10.41
C GLU A 178 13.82 13.82 9.07
N SER A 179 14.74 14.39 8.30
CA SER A 179 15.17 13.82 7.01
C SER A 179 15.73 12.40 7.17
N VAL A 180 16.58 12.16 8.19
CA VAL A 180 17.17 10.82 8.43
C VAL A 180 16.08 9.83 8.86
N THR A 181 15.14 10.24 9.70
CA THR A 181 14.05 9.38 10.18
C THR A 181 13.12 8.99 9.03
N THR A 182 12.77 9.93 8.16
CA THR A 182 11.95 9.69 6.97
C THR A 182 12.65 8.73 6.01
N ASN A 183 13.93 8.97 5.70
CA ASN A 183 14.72 8.08 4.85
C ASN A 183 14.87 6.66 5.43
N LEU A 184 15.02 6.56 6.76
CA LEU A 184 15.07 5.26 7.45
C LEU A 184 13.73 4.53 7.32
N HIS A 185 12.62 5.22 7.57
CA HIS A 185 11.28 4.67 7.41
C HIS A 185 11.04 4.14 6.00
N GLU A 186 11.33 4.95 4.97
CA GLU A 186 11.20 4.54 3.56
C GLU A 186 12.05 3.31 3.24
N SER A 187 13.30 3.27 3.74
CA SER A 187 14.21 2.15 3.52
C SER A 187 13.69 0.86 4.16
N VAL A 188 13.16 0.94 5.38
CA VAL A 188 12.58 -0.21 6.09
C VAL A 188 11.31 -0.68 5.40
N MET A 189 10.44 0.26 4.98
CA MET A 189 9.23 -0.06 4.22
C MET A 189 9.56 -0.77 2.91
N LYS A 190 10.57 -0.29 2.17
CA LYS A 190 11.00 -0.92 0.91
C LYS A 190 11.46 -2.37 1.09
N VAL A 191 12.10 -2.69 2.21
CA VAL A 191 12.49 -4.07 2.54
C VAL A 191 11.27 -4.96 2.85
N ARG A 192 10.16 -4.37 3.31
CA ARG A 192 8.91 -5.08 3.65
C ARG A 192 7.98 -5.29 2.46
N MET A 193 8.23 -4.60 1.36
CA MET A 193 7.41 -4.72 0.16
C MET A 193 7.57 -6.08 -0.50
N VAL A 194 6.46 -6.62 -1.00
CA VAL A 194 6.40 -7.89 -1.72
C VAL A 194 5.56 -7.73 -2.98
N PRO A 195 5.89 -8.45 -4.07
CA PRO A 195 5.08 -8.44 -5.29
C PRO A 195 3.66 -8.95 -5.04
N ILE A 196 2.67 -8.37 -5.73
CA ILE A 196 1.28 -8.83 -5.65
C ILE A 196 1.05 -10.18 -6.31
N GLU A 197 2.03 -10.70 -7.07
CA GLU A 197 2.00 -11.99 -7.75
C GLU A 197 1.49 -13.11 -6.84
N SER A 198 1.94 -13.14 -5.59
CA SER A 198 1.53 -14.15 -4.59
C SER A 198 0.03 -14.23 -4.37
N VAL A 199 -0.69 -13.13 -4.54
CA VAL A 199 -2.15 -13.03 -4.40
C VAL A 199 -2.85 -13.29 -5.71
N VAL A 200 -2.36 -12.68 -6.81
CA VAL A 200 -3.06 -12.71 -8.10
C VAL A 200 -2.86 -14.03 -8.87
N ALA A 201 -1.81 -14.79 -8.57
CA ALA A 201 -1.50 -16.08 -9.23
C ALA A 201 -2.65 -17.10 -9.20
N LYS A 202 -3.55 -17.01 -8.22
CA LYS A 202 -4.73 -17.90 -8.08
C LYS A 202 -5.92 -17.50 -8.96
N PHE A 203 -5.99 -16.24 -9.44
CA PHE A 203 -7.16 -15.69 -10.13
C PHE A 203 -7.44 -16.32 -11.51
N PRO A 204 -6.44 -16.66 -12.35
CA PRO A 204 -6.70 -17.34 -13.62
C PRO A 204 -7.45 -18.67 -13.47
N ARG A 205 -7.12 -19.42 -12.41
CA ARG A 205 -7.83 -20.67 -12.10
C ARG A 205 -9.27 -20.38 -11.69
N MET A 206 -9.47 -19.39 -10.81
CA MET A 206 -10.79 -18.99 -10.35
C MET A 206 -11.70 -18.55 -11.51
N ILE A 207 -11.21 -17.71 -12.43
CA ILE A 207 -11.98 -17.24 -13.60
C ILE A 207 -12.33 -18.40 -14.52
N ARG A 208 -11.43 -19.37 -14.72
CA ARG A 208 -11.70 -20.59 -15.49
C ARG A 208 -12.84 -21.43 -14.87
N ASP A 209 -12.85 -21.55 -13.55
CA ASP A 209 -13.89 -22.29 -12.82
C ASP A 209 -15.23 -21.55 -12.88
N LEU A 210 -15.22 -20.21 -12.75
CA LEU A 210 -16.40 -19.36 -12.93
C LEU A 210 -16.95 -19.42 -14.35
N SER A 211 -16.10 -19.38 -15.37
CA SER A 211 -16.48 -19.52 -16.78
C SER A 211 -17.31 -20.80 -17.02
N LYS A 212 -16.83 -21.92 -16.49
CA LYS A 212 -17.56 -23.19 -16.57
C LYS A 212 -18.90 -23.17 -15.80
N LYS A 213 -18.90 -22.59 -14.59
CA LYS A 213 -20.07 -22.56 -13.72
C LYS A 213 -21.18 -21.66 -14.28
N LEU A 214 -20.80 -20.50 -14.83
CA LEU A 214 -21.71 -19.52 -15.38
C LEU A 214 -22.08 -19.78 -16.84
N GLY A 215 -21.38 -20.70 -17.53
CA GLY A 215 -21.58 -20.98 -18.94
C GLY A 215 -21.20 -19.82 -19.85
N LYS A 216 -20.36 -18.89 -19.37
CA LYS A 216 -19.85 -17.72 -20.10
C LYS A 216 -18.43 -17.95 -20.53
N LYS A 217 -18.11 -17.66 -21.80
CA LYS A 217 -16.71 -17.66 -22.27
C LYS A 217 -16.04 -16.37 -21.83
N MET A 218 -14.97 -16.47 -21.06
CA MET A 218 -14.25 -15.30 -20.56
C MET A 218 -12.75 -15.61 -20.39
N GLU A 219 -11.93 -14.57 -20.53
CA GLU A 219 -10.49 -14.60 -20.32
C GLU A 219 -10.06 -13.50 -19.36
N LEU A 220 -9.03 -13.80 -18.56
CA LEU A 220 -8.41 -12.85 -17.64
C LEU A 220 -7.03 -12.46 -18.17
N TYR A 221 -6.81 -11.18 -18.32
CA TYR A 221 -5.53 -10.58 -18.64
C TYR A 221 -5.00 -9.87 -17.41
N MET A 222 -3.73 -10.10 -17.09
CA MET A 222 -3.10 -9.49 -15.91
C MET A 222 -1.82 -8.81 -16.32
N THR A 223 -1.57 -7.60 -15.79
CA THR A 223 -0.34 -6.84 -15.97
C THR A 223 0.11 -6.25 -14.63
N GLY A 224 1.44 -6.08 -14.46
CA GLY A 224 2.01 -5.51 -13.26
C GLY A 224 1.97 -6.45 -12.04
N GLU A 225 2.05 -7.76 -12.24
CA GLU A 225 2.12 -8.75 -11.17
C GLU A 225 3.36 -8.56 -10.27
N ASP A 226 4.40 -7.91 -10.79
CA ASP A 226 5.64 -7.53 -10.12
C ASP A 226 5.53 -6.23 -9.31
N THR A 227 4.37 -5.56 -9.32
CA THR A 227 4.15 -4.36 -8.51
C THR A 227 4.27 -4.69 -7.03
N GLU A 228 5.16 -3.97 -6.35
CA GLU A 228 5.46 -4.17 -4.94
C GLU A 228 4.48 -3.38 -4.05
N LEU A 229 3.99 -4.03 -3.00
CA LEU A 229 3.13 -3.47 -1.97
C LEU A 229 3.57 -3.92 -0.59
N ASP A 230 3.21 -3.16 0.45
CA ASP A 230 3.40 -3.63 1.82
C ASP A 230 2.74 -5.00 2.02
N ARG A 231 3.46 -5.88 2.70
CA ARG A 231 3.00 -7.25 2.93
C ARG A 231 1.62 -7.32 3.58
N THR A 232 1.34 -6.47 4.56
CA THR A 232 0.02 -6.46 5.24
C THR A 232 -1.09 -6.13 4.25
N VAL A 233 -0.83 -5.20 3.33
CA VAL A 233 -1.76 -4.82 2.27
C VAL A 233 -1.97 -5.99 1.31
N VAL A 234 -0.88 -6.67 0.90
CA VAL A 234 -0.94 -7.84 -0.01
C VAL A 234 -1.75 -8.97 0.61
N ASP A 235 -1.55 -9.26 1.90
CA ASP A 235 -2.30 -10.31 2.60
C ASP A 235 -3.81 -10.00 2.71
N GLU A 236 -4.19 -8.73 2.76
CA GLU A 236 -5.55 -8.26 2.99
C GLU A 236 -6.32 -7.89 1.71
N ILE A 237 -5.64 -7.51 0.61
CA ILE A 237 -6.28 -7.07 -0.64
C ILE A 237 -6.84 -8.23 -1.48
N GLY A 238 -6.39 -9.44 -1.23
CA GLY A 238 -6.74 -10.60 -2.04
C GLY A 238 -8.24 -10.90 -2.11
N ASP A 239 -8.96 -10.77 -0.99
CA ASP A 239 -10.40 -11.00 -0.91
C ASP A 239 -11.20 -9.90 -1.62
N PRO A 240 -10.92 -8.59 -1.45
CA PRO A 240 -11.47 -7.51 -2.26
C PRO A 240 -11.33 -7.75 -3.76
N LEU A 241 -10.11 -8.02 -4.24
CA LEU A 241 -9.86 -8.25 -5.67
C LEU A 241 -10.61 -9.46 -6.20
N MET A 242 -10.62 -10.56 -5.44
CA MET A 242 -11.39 -11.77 -5.80
C MET A 242 -12.88 -11.47 -5.92
N HIS A 243 -13.44 -10.61 -5.05
CA HIS A 243 -14.84 -10.22 -5.10
C HIS A 243 -15.14 -9.35 -6.32
N MET A 244 -14.29 -8.39 -6.66
CA MET A 244 -14.44 -7.55 -7.84
C MET A 244 -14.36 -8.37 -9.13
N LEU A 245 -13.37 -9.24 -9.28
CA LEU A 245 -13.24 -10.15 -10.42
C LEU A 245 -14.47 -11.05 -10.58
N ARG A 246 -15.03 -11.52 -9.45
CA ARG A 246 -16.28 -12.31 -9.46
C ARG A 246 -17.46 -11.47 -9.93
N ASN A 247 -17.57 -10.23 -9.49
CA ASN A 247 -18.65 -9.33 -9.92
C ASN A 247 -18.54 -9.03 -11.42
N SER A 248 -17.35 -8.78 -11.95
CA SER A 248 -17.14 -8.62 -13.39
C SER A 248 -17.54 -9.88 -14.16
N ALA A 249 -17.18 -11.07 -13.69
CA ALA A 249 -17.53 -12.34 -14.33
C ALA A 249 -19.04 -12.65 -14.28
N ASP A 250 -19.69 -12.45 -13.13
CA ASP A 250 -21.09 -12.81 -12.91
C ASP A 250 -22.06 -11.76 -13.46
N HIS A 251 -21.82 -10.51 -13.11
CA HIS A 251 -22.74 -9.39 -13.37
C HIS A 251 -22.25 -8.44 -14.45
N GLY A 252 -20.93 -8.23 -14.60
CA GLY A 252 -20.33 -7.35 -15.61
C GLY A 252 -20.51 -7.92 -17.02
N LEU A 253 -20.00 -9.12 -17.25
CA LEU A 253 -20.05 -9.76 -18.56
C LEU A 253 -21.45 -10.27 -18.89
N GLU A 254 -21.92 -10.01 -20.10
CA GLU A 254 -23.18 -10.54 -20.63
C GLU A 254 -23.02 -12.02 -21.03
N PRO A 255 -24.13 -12.79 -21.15
CA PRO A 255 -24.14 -14.10 -21.81
C PRO A 255 -23.58 -14.04 -23.25
N ASN A 256 -22.93 -15.10 -23.71
CA ASN A 256 -22.23 -15.13 -24.99
C ASN A 256 -23.11 -14.74 -26.20
N ASP A 257 -24.35 -15.25 -26.22
CA ASP A 257 -25.35 -14.96 -27.24
C ASP A 257 -25.75 -13.48 -27.27
N VAL A 258 -25.89 -12.87 -26.10
CA VAL A 258 -26.21 -11.44 -25.96
C VAL A 258 -25.02 -10.59 -26.41
N ARG A 259 -23.79 -10.97 -26.06
CA ARG A 259 -22.57 -10.27 -26.52
C ARG A 259 -22.48 -10.22 -28.04
N VAL A 260 -22.64 -11.38 -28.68
CA VAL A 260 -22.62 -11.48 -30.15
C VAL A 260 -23.76 -10.67 -30.79
N ALA A 261 -24.95 -10.69 -30.20
CA ALA A 261 -26.07 -9.88 -30.68
C ALA A 261 -25.80 -8.38 -30.58
N ASN A 262 -25.02 -7.94 -29.59
CA ASN A 262 -24.59 -6.56 -29.39
C ASN A 262 -23.33 -6.18 -30.20
N GLY A 263 -22.83 -7.08 -31.06
CA GLY A 263 -21.63 -6.84 -31.89
C GLY A 263 -20.31 -6.96 -31.15
N LYS A 264 -20.29 -7.51 -29.92
CA LYS A 264 -19.09 -7.77 -29.13
C LYS A 264 -18.50 -9.15 -29.43
N PRO A 265 -17.21 -9.38 -29.15
CA PRO A 265 -16.61 -10.70 -29.19
C PRO A 265 -17.36 -11.69 -28.30
N GLU A 266 -17.47 -12.95 -28.71
CA GLU A 266 -18.13 -14.00 -27.94
C GLU A 266 -17.45 -14.24 -26.58
N VAL A 267 -16.11 -14.13 -26.53
CA VAL A 267 -15.30 -14.23 -25.32
C VAL A 267 -15.25 -12.86 -24.64
N GLY A 268 -15.69 -12.77 -23.40
CA GLY A 268 -15.57 -11.59 -22.58
C GLY A 268 -14.17 -11.45 -22.00
N SER A 269 -13.68 -10.21 -21.89
CA SER A 269 -12.36 -9.90 -21.37
C SER A 269 -12.47 -9.23 -20.00
N ILE A 270 -11.69 -9.74 -19.05
CA ILE A 270 -11.49 -9.12 -17.73
C ILE A 270 -10.01 -8.78 -17.64
N PHE A 271 -9.71 -7.56 -17.19
CA PHE A 271 -8.35 -7.06 -17.02
C PHE A 271 -8.08 -6.80 -15.55
N LEU A 272 -6.90 -7.14 -15.09
CA LEU A 272 -6.36 -6.79 -13.78
C LEU A 272 -5.00 -6.15 -14.00
N ASP A 273 -4.95 -4.85 -13.85
CA ASP A 273 -3.75 -4.07 -14.08
C ASP A 273 -3.29 -3.45 -12.74
N ALA A 274 -2.01 -3.59 -12.41
CA ALA A 274 -1.43 -2.96 -11.24
C ALA A 274 -0.20 -2.15 -11.62
N TYR A 275 -0.08 -0.95 -11.07
CA TYR A 275 1.06 -0.09 -11.31
C TYR A 275 1.22 0.92 -10.19
N GLN A 276 2.45 1.42 -10.06
CA GLN A 276 2.74 2.47 -9.11
C GLN A 276 2.47 3.84 -9.74
N ASP A 277 1.70 4.67 -9.05
CA ASP A 277 1.45 6.07 -9.38
C ASP A 277 1.86 6.98 -8.21
N GLY A 278 3.03 7.59 -8.34
CA GLY A 278 3.62 8.41 -7.29
C GLY A 278 3.85 7.63 -5.98
N ASN A 279 3.19 8.04 -4.91
CA ASN A 279 3.24 7.39 -3.60
C ASN A 279 2.10 6.38 -3.35
N ASN A 280 1.36 6.05 -4.41
CA ASN A 280 0.27 5.07 -4.35
C ASN A 280 0.54 3.93 -5.32
N VAL A 281 -0.12 2.81 -5.08
CA VAL A 281 -0.32 1.75 -6.07
C VAL A 281 -1.77 1.80 -6.52
N GLU A 282 -1.97 1.86 -7.82
CA GLU A 282 -3.29 1.69 -8.44
C GLU A 282 -3.45 0.24 -8.89
N ILE A 283 -4.58 -0.37 -8.51
CA ILE A 283 -5.00 -1.68 -8.99
C ILE A 283 -6.34 -1.49 -9.68
N GLU A 284 -6.38 -1.72 -10.99
CA GLU A 284 -7.59 -1.60 -11.80
C GLU A 284 -8.13 -2.97 -12.15
N VAL A 285 -9.41 -3.20 -11.86
CA VAL A 285 -10.18 -4.36 -12.35
C VAL A 285 -11.19 -3.86 -13.35
N ARG A 286 -11.02 -4.21 -14.62
CA ARG A 286 -11.87 -3.75 -15.71
C ARG A 286 -12.48 -4.92 -16.46
N ASP A 287 -13.73 -4.77 -16.90
CA ASP A 287 -14.41 -5.70 -17.82
C ASP A 287 -14.92 -4.97 -19.07
N ASP A 288 -15.06 -5.72 -20.16
CA ASP A 288 -15.66 -5.29 -21.44
C ASP A 288 -17.16 -5.65 -21.53
N GLY A 289 -17.81 -5.77 -20.38
CA GLY A 289 -19.20 -6.18 -20.26
C GLY A 289 -20.22 -5.11 -20.57
N GLY A 290 -21.46 -5.30 -20.09
CA GLY A 290 -22.57 -4.37 -20.37
C GLY A 290 -22.48 -3.04 -19.61
N GLY A 291 -21.53 -2.91 -18.67
CA GLY A 291 -21.46 -1.78 -17.77
C GLY A 291 -22.58 -1.79 -16.73
N ILE A 292 -22.57 -0.79 -15.87
CA ILE A 292 -23.58 -0.60 -14.83
C ILE A 292 -24.74 0.22 -15.38
N ASN A 293 -25.94 -0.31 -15.31
CA ASN A 293 -27.14 0.43 -15.67
C ASN A 293 -27.52 1.39 -14.55
N VAL A 294 -27.15 2.65 -14.67
CA VAL A 294 -27.36 3.70 -13.67
C VAL A 294 -28.85 3.88 -13.35
N GLU A 295 -29.72 3.86 -14.37
CA GLU A 295 -31.16 4.00 -14.16
C GLU A 295 -31.75 2.82 -13.36
N ALA A 296 -31.28 1.60 -13.62
CA ALA A 296 -31.72 0.44 -12.83
C ALA A 296 -31.23 0.52 -11.37
N VAL A 297 -30.04 1.07 -11.14
CA VAL A 297 -29.53 1.32 -9.77
C VAL A 297 -30.38 2.40 -9.09
N ARG A 298 -30.65 3.51 -9.78
CA ARG A 298 -31.47 4.63 -9.31
C ARG A 298 -32.87 4.15 -8.89
N GLN A 299 -33.55 3.43 -9.78
CA GLN A 299 -34.88 2.87 -9.51
C GLN A 299 -34.87 1.95 -8.30
N LYS A 300 -33.86 1.10 -8.17
CA LYS A 300 -33.72 0.17 -7.05
C LYS A 300 -33.44 0.87 -5.72
N ALA A 301 -32.72 1.98 -5.75
CA ALA A 301 -32.48 2.82 -4.58
C ALA A 301 -33.76 3.44 -4.05
N ILE A 302 -34.65 3.89 -4.96
CA ILE A 302 -35.99 4.40 -4.62
C ILE A 302 -36.87 3.28 -4.07
N GLU A 303 -36.96 2.11 -4.72
CA GLU A 303 -37.74 0.96 -4.28
C GLU A 303 -37.34 0.47 -2.88
N ARG A 304 -36.09 0.61 -2.51
CA ARG A 304 -35.55 0.24 -1.18
C ARG A 304 -35.69 1.34 -0.13
N GLY A 305 -36.10 2.54 -0.54
CA GLY A 305 -36.18 3.70 0.34
C GLY A 305 -34.83 4.24 0.79
N THR A 306 -33.76 3.91 0.06
CA THR A 306 -32.40 4.41 0.34
C THR A 306 -32.29 5.89 0.01
N VAL A 307 -32.97 6.32 -1.04
CA VAL A 307 -33.12 7.73 -1.46
C VAL A 307 -34.58 8.03 -1.78
N THR A 308 -35.00 9.30 -1.60
CA THR A 308 -36.31 9.73 -2.03
C THR A 308 -36.36 9.94 -3.55
N PRO A 309 -37.51 9.85 -4.21
CA PRO A 309 -37.61 10.11 -5.65
C PRO A 309 -37.03 11.49 -6.04
N GLU A 310 -37.27 12.51 -5.24
CA GLU A 310 -36.78 13.88 -5.47
C GLU A 310 -35.24 13.98 -5.35
N GLN A 311 -34.64 13.26 -4.40
CA GLN A 311 -33.19 13.16 -4.27
C GLN A 311 -32.60 12.42 -5.46
N ALA A 312 -33.22 11.31 -5.86
CA ALA A 312 -32.76 10.49 -6.97
C ALA A 312 -32.73 11.25 -8.32
N GLU A 313 -33.66 12.18 -8.57
CA GLU A 313 -33.68 13.02 -9.76
C GLU A 313 -32.52 14.02 -9.82
N THR A 314 -32.02 14.47 -8.66
CA THR A 314 -30.95 15.46 -8.58
C THR A 314 -29.54 14.84 -8.51
N MET A 315 -29.45 13.52 -8.28
CA MET A 315 -28.17 12.82 -8.18
C MET A 315 -27.51 12.65 -9.54
N THR A 316 -26.21 12.88 -9.57
CA THR A 316 -25.35 12.57 -10.72
C THR A 316 -25.18 11.04 -10.87
N ASP A 317 -24.81 10.60 -12.06
CA ASP A 317 -24.53 9.17 -12.33
C ASP A 317 -23.47 8.59 -11.38
N LYS A 318 -22.46 9.37 -11.03
CA LYS A 318 -21.43 8.97 -10.06
C LYS A 318 -22.03 8.75 -8.68
N GLU A 319 -22.85 9.67 -8.19
CA GLU A 319 -23.51 9.53 -6.89
C GLU A 319 -24.46 8.32 -6.85
N VAL A 320 -25.12 8.01 -7.98
CA VAL A 320 -25.97 6.81 -8.08
C VAL A 320 -25.12 5.53 -8.05
N ILE A 321 -23.97 5.51 -8.72
CA ILE A 321 -23.05 4.36 -8.69
C ILE A 321 -22.48 4.17 -7.27
N ASP A 322 -22.19 5.24 -6.56
CA ASP A 322 -21.70 5.19 -5.18
C ASP A 322 -22.70 4.52 -4.22
N LEU A 323 -23.99 4.51 -4.55
CA LEU A 323 -25.01 3.77 -3.77
C LEU A 323 -24.77 2.25 -3.75
N LEU A 324 -24.02 1.70 -4.73
CA LEU A 324 -23.66 0.29 -4.75
C LEU A 324 -22.79 -0.14 -3.55
N PHE A 325 -22.10 0.81 -2.95
CA PHE A 325 -21.28 0.59 -1.76
C PHE A 325 -22.04 0.73 -0.43
N LEU A 326 -23.33 1.07 -0.48
CA LEU A 326 -24.12 1.15 0.75
C LEU A 326 -24.43 -0.26 1.29
N PRO A 327 -24.47 -0.43 2.63
CA PRO A 327 -24.79 -1.70 3.24
C PRO A 327 -26.09 -2.29 2.70
N SER A 328 -26.04 -3.56 2.34
CA SER A 328 -27.21 -4.31 1.81
C SER A 328 -27.71 -3.85 0.44
N PHE A 329 -26.99 -3.03 -0.32
CA PHE A 329 -27.40 -2.57 -1.65
C PHE A 329 -27.11 -3.59 -2.77
N SER A 330 -26.99 -4.88 -2.51
CA SER A 330 -26.77 -5.88 -3.58
C SER A 330 -27.87 -5.85 -4.64
N THR A 331 -27.47 -5.82 -5.92
CA THR A 331 -28.38 -5.86 -7.07
C THR A 331 -28.96 -7.26 -7.34
N ALA A 332 -28.42 -8.31 -6.73
CA ALA A 332 -28.83 -9.68 -6.95
C ALA A 332 -30.26 -9.96 -6.41
N LYS A 333 -31.15 -10.47 -7.26
CA LYS A 333 -32.52 -10.92 -6.89
C LYS A 333 -32.54 -12.22 -6.09
N LYS A 334 -31.44 -12.98 -6.07
CA LYS A 334 -31.22 -14.19 -5.27
C LYS A 334 -29.81 -14.14 -4.73
N VAL A 335 -29.64 -14.42 -3.42
CA VAL A 335 -28.35 -14.77 -2.85
C VAL A 335 -27.88 -16.00 -3.62
N SER A 336 -26.97 -15.82 -4.57
CA SER A 336 -26.38 -16.96 -5.24
C SER A 336 -25.51 -17.72 -4.23
N ASP A 337 -25.70 -19.02 -4.15
CA ASP A 337 -24.94 -19.97 -3.29
C ASP A 337 -23.41 -19.94 -3.50
N VAL A 338 -22.93 -19.01 -4.32
CA VAL A 338 -21.51 -18.86 -4.68
C VAL A 338 -20.76 -17.95 -3.69
N SER A 339 -21.47 -17.10 -2.97
CA SER A 339 -20.92 -16.19 -1.93
C SER A 339 -21.42 -16.59 -0.54
N GLY A 340 -20.97 -17.75 -0.03
CA GLY A 340 -21.34 -18.30 1.27
C GLY A 340 -21.08 -17.43 2.51
N ARG A 341 -20.74 -16.15 2.37
CA ARG A 341 -20.45 -15.22 3.48
C ARG A 341 -21.17 -13.88 3.39
N GLY A 342 -22.07 -13.64 2.41
CA GLY A 342 -22.81 -12.37 2.32
C GLY A 342 -21.92 -11.13 2.14
N VAL A 343 -20.75 -11.28 1.49
CA VAL A 343 -19.81 -10.18 1.25
C VAL A 343 -20.36 -9.34 0.09
N GLY A 344 -20.70 -8.09 0.35
CA GLY A 344 -21.10 -7.09 -0.63
C GLY A 344 -19.98 -6.12 -0.99
N LEU A 345 -20.26 -5.20 -1.90
CA LEU A 345 -19.33 -4.12 -2.25
C LEU A 345 -19.05 -3.17 -1.07
N ASP A 346 -19.99 -3.05 -0.13
CA ASP A 346 -19.82 -2.34 1.14
C ASP A 346 -18.65 -2.90 1.97
N VAL A 347 -18.53 -4.22 2.04
CA VAL A 347 -17.42 -4.88 2.74
C VAL A 347 -16.10 -4.67 1.99
N VAL A 348 -16.12 -4.71 0.64
CA VAL A 348 -14.96 -4.42 -0.19
C VAL A 348 -14.45 -3.00 0.07
N LYS A 349 -15.35 -2.01 0.03
CA LYS A 349 -15.01 -0.61 0.28
C LYS A 349 -14.45 -0.42 1.70
N SER A 350 -15.15 -0.93 2.70
CA SER A 350 -14.69 -0.85 4.09
C SER A 350 -13.33 -1.50 4.31
N LYS A 351 -13.02 -2.59 3.59
CA LYS A 351 -11.72 -3.25 3.68
C LYS A 351 -10.62 -2.40 3.05
N ILE A 352 -10.88 -1.82 1.87
CA ILE A 352 -9.94 -0.92 1.19
C ILE A 352 -9.69 0.34 2.04
N GLU A 353 -10.74 0.94 2.59
CA GLU A 353 -10.65 2.09 3.50
C GLU A 353 -9.85 1.76 4.77
N SER A 354 -9.99 0.54 5.31
CA SER A 354 -9.19 0.09 6.47
C SER A 354 -7.69 -0.04 6.16
N LEU A 355 -7.32 -0.14 4.88
CA LEU A 355 -5.95 -0.09 4.39
C LEU A 355 -5.52 1.33 3.99
N SER A 356 -6.28 2.35 4.38
CA SER A 356 -6.09 3.75 3.99
C SER A 356 -6.16 3.98 2.48
N GLY A 357 -6.86 3.12 1.76
CA GLY A 357 -7.06 3.21 0.32
C GLY A 357 -8.41 3.78 -0.06
N GLU A 358 -8.55 4.07 -1.33
CA GLU A 358 -9.80 4.51 -1.97
C GLU A 358 -10.21 3.52 -3.06
N VAL A 359 -11.53 3.44 -3.31
CA VAL A 359 -12.08 2.73 -4.47
C VAL A 359 -12.97 3.66 -5.28
N GLU A 360 -12.70 3.74 -6.57
CA GLU A 360 -13.45 4.53 -7.53
C GLU A 360 -14.01 3.61 -8.63
N VAL A 361 -15.19 3.95 -9.14
CA VAL A 361 -15.83 3.21 -10.26
C VAL A 361 -15.96 4.13 -11.45
N LYS A 362 -15.40 3.71 -12.58
CA LYS A 362 -15.66 4.32 -13.89
C LYS A 362 -16.57 3.39 -14.68
N ASN A 363 -17.62 3.93 -15.25
CA ASN A 363 -18.64 3.16 -15.95
C ASN A 363 -18.93 3.75 -17.33
N SER A 364 -19.00 2.88 -18.32
CA SER A 364 -19.45 3.21 -19.66
C SER A 364 -20.52 2.19 -20.06
N PHE A 365 -21.78 2.63 -20.02
CA PHE A 365 -22.90 1.72 -20.30
C PHE A 365 -22.83 1.17 -21.72
N GLY A 366 -22.87 -0.14 -21.86
CA GLY A 366 -22.68 -0.86 -23.11
C GLY A 366 -21.22 -1.22 -23.44
N GLU A 367 -20.23 -0.63 -22.79
CA GLU A 367 -18.79 -0.85 -23.08
C GLU A 367 -18.08 -1.60 -21.93
N GLY A 368 -18.56 -1.45 -20.69
CA GLY A 368 -18.00 -2.14 -19.53
C GLY A 368 -17.87 -1.27 -18.29
N SER A 369 -17.23 -1.82 -17.26
CA SER A 369 -16.96 -1.11 -16.01
C SER A 369 -15.49 -1.28 -15.61
N SER A 370 -14.97 -0.27 -14.87
CA SER A 370 -13.61 -0.27 -14.32
C SER A 370 -13.68 0.12 -12.84
N TRP A 371 -13.06 -0.69 -12.00
CA TRP A 371 -12.95 -0.51 -10.56
C TRP A 371 -11.49 -0.21 -10.24
N ILE A 372 -11.22 1.01 -9.80
CA ILE A 372 -9.88 1.50 -9.51
C ILE A 372 -9.70 1.56 -8.00
N ILE A 373 -8.73 0.81 -7.50
CA ILE A 373 -8.31 0.82 -6.10
C ILE A 373 -7.01 1.59 -6.03
N ARG A 374 -6.95 2.61 -5.18
CA ARG A 374 -5.73 3.34 -4.84
C ARG A 374 -5.31 2.99 -3.43
N LEU A 375 -4.09 2.50 -3.28
CA LEU A 375 -3.52 2.12 -1.99
C LEU A 375 -2.22 2.88 -1.77
N PRO A 376 -2.00 3.47 -0.59
CA PRO A 376 -0.71 4.10 -0.30
C PRO A 376 0.38 3.04 -0.21
N LEU A 377 1.57 3.35 -0.73
CA LEU A 377 2.76 2.48 -0.65
C LEU A 377 3.21 2.25 0.79
N THR A 378 3.02 3.25 1.65
CA THR A 378 3.48 3.22 3.04
C THR A 378 2.31 3.11 3.99
N LEU A 379 2.37 2.19 4.95
CA LEU A 379 1.43 2.16 6.05
C LEU A 379 1.71 3.36 6.97
N ALA A 380 0.71 4.26 7.01
CA ALA A 380 0.32 4.95 8.21
C ALA A 380 1.20 6.05 8.82
N ILE A 381 2.13 6.67 8.08
CA ILE A 381 2.57 8.01 8.46
C ILE A 381 1.80 9.00 7.60
N ILE A 382 1.00 9.83 8.24
CA ILE A 382 0.30 10.93 7.57
C ILE A 382 0.79 12.26 8.11
N GLN A 383 0.84 13.25 7.25
CA GLN A 383 0.93 14.63 7.70
C GLN A 383 -0.46 15.06 8.16
N ALA A 384 -0.57 15.47 9.40
CA ALA A 384 -1.81 15.90 10.02
C ALA A 384 -1.68 17.30 10.60
N LEU A 385 -2.78 18.04 10.58
CA LEU A 385 -2.96 19.24 11.37
C LEU A 385 -3.48 18.80 12.74
N MET A 386 -2.72 19.11 13.78
CA MET A 386 -3.12 18.87 15.17
C MET A 386 -3.98 20.02 15.67
N VAL A 387 -5.14 19.67 16.22
CA VAL A 387 -6.14 20.63 16.71
C VAL A 387 -6.59 20.26 18.11
N VAL A 388 -7.12 21.23 18.83
CA VAL A 388 -7.75 21.03 20.13
C VAL A 388 -9.25 21.25 20.00
N VAL A 389 -10.02 20.36 20.59
CA VAL A 389 -11.47 20.51 20.76
C VAL A 389 -11.78 20.21 22.23
N GLY A 390 -12.24 21.20 22.97
CA GLY A 390 -12.32 21.13 24.42
C GLY A 390 -10.93 21.00 25.07
N GLU A 391 -10.70 19.93 25.78
CA GLU A 391 -9.40 19.61 26.40
C GLU A 391 -8.64 18.52 25.61
N GLU A 392 -9.23 17.98 24.53
CA GLU A 392 -8.69 16.82 23.82
C GLU A 392 -8.02 17.22 22.50
N LYS A 393 -6.98 16.46 22.12
CA LYS A 393 -6.21 16.67 20.89
C LYS A 393 -6.71 15.73 19.79
N TYR A 394 -6.91 16.29 18.59
CA TYR A 394 -7.33 15.56 17.40
C TYR A 394 -6.37 15.84 16.26
N ALA A 395 -6.31 14.88 15.33
CA ALA A 395 -5.52 14.99 14.11
C ALA A 395 -6.45 14.99 12.90
N ILE A 396 -6.24 15.93 11.97
CA ILE A 396 -6.95 16.02 10.69
C ILE A 396 -5.93 15.84 9.58
N ALA A 397 -6.13 14.86 8.69
CA ALA A 397 -5.21 14.61 7.58
C ALA A 397 -5.05 15.86 6.69
N LEU A 398 -3.81 16.28 6.46
CA LEU A 398 -3.52 17.54 5.73
C LEU A 398 -4.05 17.50 4.30
N GLY A 399 -4.04 16.33 3.65
CA GLY A 399 -4.57 16.14 2.30
C GLY A 399 -6.08 16.41 2.14
N SER A 400 -6.84 16.39 3.23
CA SER A 400 -8.27 16.72 3.22
C SER A 400 -8.55 18.21 3.46
N ILE A 401 -7.55 18.98 3.91
CA ILE A 401 -7.70 20.39 4.25
C ILE A 401 -7.47 21.25 3.01
N GLN A 402 -8.40 22.16 2.74
CA GLN A 402 -8.27 23.13 1.66
C GLN A 402 -7.69 24.46 2.14
N THR A 403 -8.20 24.98 3.23
CA THR A 403 -7.78 26.26 3.85
C THR A 403 -8.23 26.33 5.30
N ILE A 404 -7.65 27.25 6.04
CA ILE A 404 -8.01 27.55 7.43
C ILE A 404 -8.40 29.03 7.44
N GLU A 405 -9.55 29.35 8.03
CA GLU A 405 -10.12 30.70 8.06
C GLU A 405 -10.52 31.06 9.49
N ASP A 406 -10.26 32.32 9.87
CA ASP A 406 -10.78 32.90 11.10
C ASP A 406 -12.11 33.61 10.78
N VAL A 407 -13.20 33.10 11.34
CA VAL A 407 -14.57 33.46 11.01
C VAL A 407 -15.23 34.19 12.18
N SER A 408 -15.75 35.37 11.92
CA SER A 408 -16.59 36.05 12.91
C SER A 408 -17.95 35.33 13.09
N PRO A 409 -18.47 35.23 14.32
CA PRO A 409 -19.80 34.70 14.54
C PRO A 409 -20.91 35.34 13.70
N ASP A 410 -20.74 36.60 13.33
CA ASP A 410 -21.71 37.37 12.50
C ASP A 410 -21.73 36.91 11.01
N GLU A 411 -20.68 36.21 10.55
CA GLU A 411 -20.59 35.66 9.20
C GLU A 411 -21.31 34.34 9.04
N ILE A 412 -21.64 33.72 10.17
CA ILE A 412 -22.34 32.44 10.19
C ILE A 412 -23.84 32.65 10.02
N LYS A 413 -24.41 32.06 9.00
CA LYS A 413 -25.85 32.17 8.69
C LYS A 413 -26.54 30.84 8.92
N LEU A 414 -27.79 30.89 9.38
CA LEU A 414 -28.65 29.73 9.51
C LEU A 414 -29.49 29.55 8.22
N VAL A 415 -29.25 28.41 7.52
CA VAL A 415 -30.06 28.02 6.37
C VAL A 415 -30.63 26.63 6.64
N GLN A 416 -31.94 26.50 6.63
CA GLN A 416 -32.67 25.24 6.96
C GLN A 416 -32.17 24.59 8.27
N ALA A 417 -32.01 25.39 9.33
CA ALA A 417 -31.52 24.98 10.64
C ALA A 417 -30.06 24.43 10.65
N LYS A 418 -29.29 24.63 9.58
CA LYS A 418 -27.85 24.32 9.53
C LYS A 418 -27.05 25.62 9.49
N GLU A 419 -25.98 25.65 10.25
CA GLU A 419 -25.00 26.74 10.18
C GLU A 419 -24.24 26.62 8.86
N VAL A 420 -24.13 27.74 8.15
CA VAL A 420 -23.40 27.82 6.89
C VAL A 420 -22.53 29.08 6.85
N ILE A 421 -21.46 28.99 6.13
CA ILE A 421 -20.56 30.12 5.85
C ILE A 421 -20.42 30.29 4.33
N HIS A 422 -20.22 31.53 3.91
CA HIS A 422 -19.97 31.87 2.53
C HIS A 422 -18.48 32.10 2.29
N ILE A 423 -17.80 31.13 1.68
CA ILE A 423 -16.35 31.20 1.39
C ILE A 423 -16.13 31.19 -0.12
N ARG A 424 -15.42 32.19 -0.63
CA ARG A 424 -15.01 32.28 -2.05
C ARG A 424 -16.15 32.05 -3.07
N GLY A 425 -17.36 32.49 -2.75
CA GLY A 425 -18.51 32.35 -3.64
C GLY A 425 -19.31 31.06 -3.47
N THR A 426 -18.90 30.15 -2.56
CA THR A 426 -19.58 28.90 -2.26
C THR A 426 -20.15 28.91 -0.86
N VAL A 427 -21.36 28.40 -0.68
CA VAL A 427 -21.99 28.21 0.63
C VAL A 427 -21.58 26.85 1.16
N SER A 428 -20.88 26.83 2.28
CA SER A 428 -20.36 25.60 2.90
C SER A 428 -21.00 25.40 4.28
N PRO A 429 -21.46 24.18 4.62
CA PRO A 429 -21.98 23.88 5.95
C PRO A 429 -20.85 23.95 6.98
N ILE A 430 -21.20 24.40 8.19
CA ILE A 430 -20.31 24.39 9.35
C ILE A 430 -20.68 23.19 10.23
N ILE A 431 -19.65 22.48 10.67
CA ILE A 431 -19.73 21.36 11.59
C ILE A 431 -18.94 21.72 12.84
N ARG A 432 -19.63 21.91 13.95
CA ARG A 432 -18.98 22.13 15.25
C ARG A 432 -18.53 20.79 15.80
N LEU A 433 -17.21 20.58 15.84
CA LEU A 433 -16.64 19.30 16.29
C LEU A 433 -17.01 18.97 17.73
N ASN A 434 -17.11 19.95 18.60
CA ASN A 434 -17.57 19.76 19.99
C ASN A 434 -18.94 19.12 20.07
N ASN A 435 -19.89 19.49 19.20
CA ASN A 435 -21.23 18.89 19.17
C ASN A 435 -21.20 17.46 18.61
N VAL A 436 -20.35 17.20 17.63
CA VAL A 436 -20.24 15.88 16.98
C VAL A 436 -19.53 14.87 17.87
N LEU A 437 -18.54 15.36 18.64
CA LEU A 437 -17.74 14.54 19.55
C LEU A 437 -18.31 14.47 20.97
N ASP A 438 -19.44 15.15 21.23
CA ASP A 438 -20.12 15.25 22.55
C ASP A 438 -19.21 15.85 23.64
N ILE A 439 -18.42 16.86 23.23
CA ILE A 439 -17.50 17.59 24.11
C ILE A 439 -18.17 18.93 24.53
N PRO A 440 -18.11 19.30 25.81
CA PRO A 440 -18.65 20.60 26.22
C PRO A 440 -17.91 21.75 25.54
N PRO A 441 -18.65 22.77 25.03
CA PRO A 441 -18.02 23.93 24.40
C PRO A 441 -17.18 24.70 25.42
N ARG A 442 -16.07 25.26 24.98
CA ARG A 442 -15.37 26.30 25.76
C ARG A 442 -16.25 27.56 25.78
N ASP A 443 -16.36 28.21 26.94
CA ASP A 443 -17.07 29.46 27.12
C ASP A 443 -16.27 30.62 26.50
N GLU A 444 -16.38 30.80 25.18
CA GLU A 444 -15.75 31.90 24.42
C GLU A 444 -16.84 32.72 23.70
N GLU A 445 -17.70 33.35 24.46
CA GLU A 445 -18.69 34.27 23.88
C GLU A 445 -18.00 35.44 23.17
N GLY A 446 -18.19 35.56 21.86
CA GLY A 446 -17.79 36.73 21.04
C GLY A 446 -16.42 36.66 20.41
N GLN A 447 -15.68 35.58 20.51
CA GLN A 447 -14.41 35.41 19.79
C GLN A 447 -14.63 34.87 18.36
N ASN A 448 -13.67 35.15 17.48
CA ASN A 448 -13.64 34.52 16.14
C ASN A 448 -13.46 33.03 16.28
N LEU A 449 -14.12 32.27 15.38
CA LEU A 449 -14.04 30.83 15.33
C LEU A 449 -12.97 30.42 14.33
N THR A 450 -12.09 29.51 14.73
CA THR A 450 -11.16 28.88 13.79
C THR A 450 -11.87 27.76 13.03
N VAL A 451 -12.00 27.95 11.72
CA VAL A 451 -12.72 27.04 10.82
C VAL A 451 -11.77 26.43 9.83
N ILE A 452 -11.65 25.10 9.86
CA ILE A 452 -10.84 24.33 8.91
C ILE A 452 -11.76 23.87 7.78
N ILE A 453 -11.51 24.37 6.57
CA ILE A 453 -12.28 23.97 5.39
C ILE A 453 -11.72 22.68 4.85
N VAL A 454 -12.55 21.65 4.87
CA VAL A 454 -12.23 20.31 4.37
C VAL A 454 -13.03 20.00 3.13
N LYS A 455 -12.46 19.15 2.27
CA LYS A 455 -13.02 18.81 0.95
C LYS A 455 -13.24 17.32 0.83
N LYS A 456 -14.43 16.94 0.27
CA LYS A 456 -14.76 15.56 -0.15
C LYS A 456 -15.34 15.59 -1.56
N GLY A 457 -14.55 15.18 -2.55
CA GLY A 457 -14.96 15.37 -3.96
C GLY A 457 -15.19 16.84 -4.25
N ASP A 458 -16.41 17.22 -4.62
CA ASP A 458 -16.81 18.61 -4.89
C ASP A 458 -17.51 19.29 -3.70
N LYS A 459 -17.71 18.57 -2.59
CA LYS A 459 -18.35 19.12 -1.39
C LYS A 459 -17.33 19.70 -0.44
N LEU A 460 -17.65 20.84 0.13
CA LEU A 460 -16.85 21.53 1.15
C LEU A 460 -17.62 21.56 2.46
N ALA A 461 -16.90 21.48 3.58
CA ALA A 461 -17.45 21.74 4.91
C ALA A 461 -16.43 22.45 5.78
N GLY A 462 -16.88 23.29 6.70
CA GLY A 462 -16.05 23.93 7.69
C GLY A 462 -16.11 23.18 9.02
N LEU A 463 -14.99 22.73 9.53
CA LEU A 463 -14.87 22.12 10.85
C LEU A 463 -14.43 23.21 11.84
N VAL A 464 -15.24 23.45 12.89
CA VAL A 464 -14.89 24.40 13.95
C VAL A 464 -14.06 23.69 14.99
N VAL A 465 -12.91 24.29 15.31
CA VAL A 465 -11.97 23.83 16.35
C VAL A 465 -11.67 24.99 17.31
N ASP A 466 -11.22 24.66 18.52
CA ASP A 466 -10.91 25.68 19.52
C ASP A 466 -9.51 26.24 19.33
N GLU A 467 -8.51 25.39 18.99
CA GLU A 467 -7.12 25.82 18.84
C GLU A 467 -6.39 24.99 17.78
N LEU A 468 -5.41 25.60 17.12
CA LEU A 468 -4.48 24.95 16.19
C LEU A 468 -3.13 24.75 16.88
N ILE A 469 -2.69 23.51 17.02
CA ILE A 469 -1.36 23.21 17.56
C ILE A 469 -0.30 23.36 16.46
N GLY A 470 -0.58 22.85 15.25
CA GLY A 470 0.33 22.91 14.10
C GLY A 470 0.34 21.61 13.30
N GLN A 471 1.19 21.59 12.27
CA GLN A 471 1.37 20.43 11.41
C GLN A 471 2.37 19.47 12.05
N GLN A 472 2.04 18.17 12.01
CA GLN A 472 2.89 17.13 12.55
C GLN A 472 2.74 15.83 11.74
N GLU A 473 3.85 15.11 11.57
CA GLU A 473 3.80 13.73 11.10
C GLU A 473 3.30 12.82 12.21
N VAL A 474 2.26 12.06 11.94
CA VAL A 474 1.67 11.14 12.92
C VAL A 474 1.59 9.73 12.35
N VAL A 475 1.85 8.75 13.21
CA VAL A 475 1.73 7.33 12.87
C VAL A 475 0.32 6.88 13.20
N ILE A 476 -0.44 6.43 12.21
CA ILE A 476 -1.78 5.88 12.42
C ILE A 476 -1.65 4.50 13.09
N LYS A 477 -2.30 4.33 14.22
CA LYS A 477 -2.46 3.03 14.87
C LYS A 477 -3.93 2.64 14.85
N SER A 478 -4.21 1.41 14.42
CA SER A 478 -5.55 0.84 14.51
C SER A 478 -5.96 0.65 15.97
N MET A 479 -7.18 1.03 16.31
CA MET A 479 -7.72 0.89 17.67
C MET A 479 -8.11 -0.55 18.04
N GLY A 480 -7.83 -1.51 17.16
CA GLY A 480 -8.07 -2.93 17.40
C GLY A 480 -9.56 -3.30 17.33
N LYS A 481 -9.84 -4.60 17.44
CA LYS A 481 -11.21 -5.16 17.32
C LYS A 481 -12.07 -5.01 18.57
N TYR A 482 -11.49 -4.59 19.68
CA TYR A 482 -12.17 -4.54 20.99
C TYR A 482 -12.88 -3.22 21.27
N ILE A 483 -12.50 -2.15 20.56
CA ILE A 483 -13.09 -0.81 20.72
C ILE A 483 -14.01 -0.55 19.54
N LYS A 484 -15.27 -0.24 19.82
CA LYS A 484 -16.22 0.23 18.78
C LYS A 484 -15.90 1.67 18.47
N VAL A 485 -15.23 1.91 17.38
CA VAL A 485 -14.85 3.23 16.90
C VAL A 485 -16.02 3.86 16.14
N PRO A 486 -16.43 5.10 16.45
CA PRO A 486 -17.38 5.86 15.64
C PRO A 486 -16.82 6.04 14.22
N LYS A 487 -17.69 6.10 13.21
CA LYS A 487 -17.29 6.25 11.79
C LYS A 487 -16.45 7.50 11.51
N MET A 488 -16.58 8.53 12.34
CA MET A 488 -15.85 9.78 12.23
C MET A 488 -14.39 9.71 12.69
N ILE A 489 -13.93 8.56 13.19
CA ILE A 489 -12.55 8.35 13.65
C ILE A 489 -11.92 7.25 12.80
N SER A 490 -10.84 7.57 12.10
CA SER A 490 -10.10 6.63 11.26
C SER A 490 -9.02 5.85 12.01
N GLY A 491 -8.57 6.33 13.16
CA GLY A 491 -7.52 5.71 13.97
C GLY A 491 -7.10 6.58 15.13
N ALA A 492 -6.00 6.20 15.76
CA ALA A 492 -5.37 6.98 16.83
C ALA A 492 -3.87 7.10 16.59
N THR A 493 -3.26 8.12 17.18
CA THR A 493 -1.80 8.27 17.23
C THR A 493 -1.36 8.57 18.65
N ILE A 494 -0.09 8.32 18.93
CA ILE A 494 0.55 8.71 20.20
C ILE A 494 1.43 9.92 19.89
N LEU A 495 1.19 10.99 20.60
CA LEU A 495 1.94 12.24 20.47
C LEU A 495 3.28 12.18 21.20
N GLY A 496 4.14 13.17 20.98
CA GLY A 496 5.44 13.27 21.62
C GLY A 496 5.41 13.43 23.14
N ASP A 497 4.31 13.94 23.70
CA ASP A 497 4.05 14.06 25.14
C ASP A 497 3.47 12.77 25.77
N GLY A 498 3.22 11.74 24.95
CA GLY A 498 2.62 10.48 25.38
C GLY A 498 1.10 10.48 25.39
N GLU A 499 0.45 11.60 25.06
CA GLU A 499 -1.00 11.67 24.93
C GLU A 499 -1.47 10.97 23.65
N VAL A 500 -2.70 10.45 23.67
CA VAL A 500 -3.32 9.81 22.53
C VAL A 500 -4.19 10.84 21.82
N ALA A 501 -3.93 11.08 20.53
CA ALA A 501 -4.80 11.89 19.69
C ALA A 501 -5.60 10.97 18.74
N LEU A 502 -6.90 11.26 18.58
CA LEU A 502 -7.77 10.56 17.64
C LEU A 502 -7.67 11.23 16.28
N ILE A 503 -7.63 10.40 15.22
CA ILE A 503 -7.54 10.87 13.85
C ILE A 503 -8.95 10.94 13.27
N LEU A 504 -9.37 12.13 12.86
CA LEU A 504 -10.71 12.37 12.33
C LEU A 504 -10.81 11.95 10.87
N ASP A 505 -11.88 11.20 10.55
CA ASP A 505 -12.27 10.92 9.17
C ASP A 505 -13.16 12.04 8.65
N THR A 506 -12.57 12.96 7.89
CA THR A 506 -13.27 14.08 7.27
C THR A 506 -14.34 13.61 6.28
N ASN A 507 -14.15 12.45 5.65
CA ASN A 507 -15.11 11.88 4.71
C ASN A 507 -16.40 11.41 5.39
N ALA A 508 -16.30 10.98 6.63
CA ALA A 508 -17.46 10.56 7.43
C ALA A 508 -18.19 11.74 8.06
N LEU A 509 -17.54 12.91 8.18
CA LEU A 509 -18.10 14.14 8.74
C LEU A 509 -18.89 14.95 7.70
N ILE A 510 -18.52 14.91 6.42
CA ILE A 510 -19.18 15.55 5.27
C ILE A 510 -20.20 14.57 4.65
#